data_7eb47a647c48b8dc43fe4203e2f5ffe5
#
_entry.id   7eb47a647c48b8dc43fe4203e2f5ffe5
#
_cell.length_a   1.000
_cell.length_b   1.000
_cell.length_c   1.000
_cell.angle_alpha   90.00
_cell.angle_beta   90.00
_cell.angle_gamma   90.00
#
_symmetry.space_group_name_H-M   'P 1'
#
loop_
_entity.id
_entity.type
_entity.pdbx_description
1 polymer ?
#
loop_
_entity_poly.entity_id
_entity_poly.type
_entity_poly.pdbx_seq_one_letter_code
_entity_poly.pdbx_strand_id
1 'polypeptide(L)'
;MAYLLLSSAQPGRAGDPSRRQAKEQAVNTRQLVQGNEATALGAFYAGARFFAGYPITPSSEIAELCARDLPGLGGVYMQMEDEIASMGAIIGASLAGAKAFTATSGPGFSLMQENLGVAIIGEVPVVVVNVQRVGPSTGLATKPAQADLMQMRWGRHGDQIVVTLMPATVQECFELMVEAFNIAETYRIPVIFAPDEITAHLRETFVEPEPGSLPVRFRPKPSVPPEQYEPFGFDRGEVAPLASYGDGYRFHISSSMHDRHGNTCGSPDNAAARVAQLHSKIEEHLDDIIKTKTFDTEGCDTLIVACGAVTRAARAAAQRAEGRRVGVLQLQTIWPFPEQALLEAARTAERILVPEMNYAGQLAGEVYKLFGPEKPVIRVNRYNGSVITPADILRALD
;
A
#
# COMPACT_ATOMS: atom_id res chain seq x y z
N MET A 1 -36.76 -8.52 3.33
CA MET A 1 -37.35 -7.69 4.38
C MET A 1 -36.23 -7.05 5.19
N ALA A 2 -35.53 -6.09 4.61
CA ALA A 2 -34.49 -5.26 5.22
C ALA A 2 -34.27 -4.00 4.36
N TYR A 3 -35.36 -3.28 4.17
CA TYR A 3 -35.39 -1.94 3.61
C TYR A 3 -35.99 -1.06 4.70
N LEU A 4 -35.15 -0.41 5.47
CA LEU A 4 -35.50 0.73 6.35
C LEU A 4 -34.34 0.90 7.32
N LEU A 5 -33.43 1.81 7.03
CA LEU A 5 -32.65 2.60 8.00
C LEU A 5 -31.62 3.50 7.29
N LEU A 6 -32.06 4.27 6.31
CA LEU A 6 -31.33 5.44 5.81
C LEU A 6 -32.32 6.58 5.58
N SER A 7 -32.89 7.13 6.65
CA SER A 7 -33.42 8.49 6.62
C SER A 7 -33.71 8.95 8.04
N SER A 8 -33.28 10.12 8.35
CA SER A 8 -33.39 10.96 9.55
C SER A 8 -32.14 11.07 10.39
N ALA A 9 -31.21 11.87 9.93
CA ALA A 9 -30.26 12.53 10.83
C ALA A 9 -31.05 13.52 11.70
N GLN A 10 -31.34 13.16 12.92
CA GLN A 10 -31.73 14.15 13.95
C GLN A 10 -30.49 15.00 14.30
N PRO A 11 -30.64 16.32 14.54
CA PRO A 11 -29.54 17.17 14.97
C PRO A 11 -29.01 16.68 16.30
N GLY A 12 -27.79 16.11 16.26
CA GLY A 12 -27.10 15.56 17.41
C GLY A 12 -26.87 16.60 18.48
N ARG A 13 -27.01 16.18 19.73
CA ARG A 13 -26.62 16.90 20.94
C ARG A 13 -25.24 17.54 20.71
N ALA A 14 -25.17 18.83 20.96
CA ALA A 14 -23.92 19.59 20.99
C ALA A 14 -22.91 18.86 21.89
N GLY A 15 -21.82 18.40 21.26
CA GLY A 15 -20.75 17.70 21.98
C GLY A 15 -20.18 18.61 23.09
N ASP A 16 -19.84 18.00 24.19
CA ASP A 16 -19.25 18.61 25.37
C ASP A 16 -18.08 19.53 24.96
N PRO A 17 -18.14 20.85 25.23
CA PRO A 17 -17.10 21.81 24.92
C PRO A 17 -15.72 21.44 25.49
N SER A 18 -15.69 20.73 26.64
CA SER A 18 -14.45 20.27 27.27
C SER A 18 -13.72 19.21 26.43
N ARG A 19 -14.46 18.38 25.69
CA ARG A 19 -13.88 17.40 24.75
C ARG A 19 -13.38 18.06 23.45
N ARG A 20 -13.98 19.16 23.02
CA ARG A 20 -13.44 19.96 21.89
C ARG A 20 -12.15 20.67 22.29
N GLN A 21 -12.12 21.32 23.46
CA GLN A 21 -10.91 21.98 23.96
C GLN A 21 -9.75 21.00 24.25
N ALA A 22 -10.04 19.79 24.76
CA ALA A 22 -9.03 18.75 24.93
C ALA A 22 -8.48 18.21 23.58
N LYS A 23 -9.30 18.21 22.52
CA LYS A 23 -8.82 17.87 21.17
C LYS A 23 -8.02 19.00 20.51
N GLU A 24 -8.38 20.26 20.74
CA GLU A 24 -7.64 21.41 20.22
C GLU A 24 -6.27 21.61 20.88
N GLN A 25 -6.07 21.12 22.12
CA GLN A 25 -4.77 21.13 22.80
C GLN A 25 -3.88 19.92 22.51
N ALA A 26 -4.37 18.90 21.79
CA ALA A 26 -3.63 17.67 21.48
C ALA A 26 -2.73 17.78 20.23
N VAL A 27 -2.74 18.92 19.58
CA VAL A 27 -1.98 19.17 18.36
C VAL A 27 -0.51 19.38 18.69
N ASN A 28 0.37 18.50 18.20
CA ASN A 28 1.82 18.42 18.45
C ASN A 28 2.26 17.60 19.67
N THR A 29 1.43 16.79 20.28
CA THR A 29 1.89 15.86 21.32
C THR A 29 2.60 14.66 20.68
N ARG A 30 3.88 14.50 21.02
CA ARG A 30 4.63 13.29 20.71
C ARG A 30 4.02 12.11 21.47
N GLN A 31 3.60 11.10 20.74
CA GLN A 31 3.00 9.88 21.31
C GLN A 31 3.90 8.68 21.00
N LEU A 32 3.88 7.67 21.86
CA LEU A 32 4.51 6.39 21.56
C LEU A 32 3.47 5.49 20.90
N VAL A 33 3.57 5.30 19.57
CA VAL A 33 2.59 4.60 18.76
C VAL A 33 3.22 3.39 18.09
N GLN A 34 2.47 2.32 17.92
CA GLN A 34 2.88 1.13 17.18
C GLN A 34 2.65 1.32 15.67
N GLY A 35 3.42 0.66 14.82
CA GLY A 35 3.26 0.76 13.37
C GLY A 35 1.88 0.36 12.87
N ASN A 36 1.28 -0.72 13.42
CA ASN A 36 -0.10 -1.12 13.11
C ASN A 36 -1.13 -0.05 13.53
N GLU A 37 -0.93 0.55 14.71
CA GLU A 37 -1.77 1.66 15.17
C GLU A 37 -1.64 2.86 14.23
N ALA A 38 -0.42 3.25 13.86
CA ALA A 38 -0.17 4.35 12.91
C ALA A 38 -0.78 4.08 11.52
N THR A 39 -0.76 2.85 11.05
CA THR A 39 -1.40 2.42 9.80
C THR A 39 -2.92 2.66 9.86
N ALA A 40 -3.59 2.23 10.92
CA ALA A 40 -5.02 2.46 11.08
C ALA A 40 -5.36 3.96 11.21
N LEU A 41 -4.56 4.72 11.97
CA LEU A 41 -4.72 6.18 12.10
C LEU A 41 -4.55 6.89 10.76
N GLY A 42 -3.58 6.48 9.94
CA GLY A 42 -3.38 7.00 8.58
C GLY A 42 -4.58 6.73 7.68
N ALA A 43 -5.18 5.53 7.77
CA ALA A 43 -6.41 5.21 7.06
C ALA A 43 -7.58 6.11 7.50
N PHE A 44 -7.75 6.35 8.80
CA PHE A 44 -8.80 7.23 9.31
C PHE A 44 -8.60 8.68 8.87
N TYR A 45 -7.36 9.17 8.88
CA TYR A 45 -7.00 10.49 8.37
C TYR A 45 -7.31 10.63 6.89
N ALA A 46 -6.99 9.61 6.08
CA ALA A 46 -7.33 9.55 4.65
C ALA A 46 -8.84 9.54 4.39
N GLY A 47 -9.67 9.41 5.41
CA GLY A 47 -11.12 9.36 5.30
C GLY A 47 -11.68 7.95 5.10
N ALA A 48 -10.92 6.90 5.39
CA ALA A 48 -11.45 5.53 5.38
C ALA A 48 -12.57 5.37 6.43
N ARG A 49 -13.68 4.76 6.02
CA ARG A 49 -14.87 4.56 6.87
C ARG A 49 -15.43 3.14 6.79
N PHE A 50 -14.73 2.25 6.12
CA PHE A 50 -15.11 0.84 6.07
C PHE A 50 -13.87 -0.04 6.20
N PHE A 51 -13.91 -0.96 7.16
CA PHE A 51 -12.94 -2.02 7.33
C PHE A 51 -13.66 -3.36 7.38
N ALA A 52 -13.17 -4.33 6.61
CA ALA A 52 -13.56 -5.73 6.76
C ALA A 52 -12.30 -6.59 6.82
N GLY A 53 -12.21 -7.52 7.77
CA GLY A 53 -11.02 -8.33 7.93
C GLY A 53 -11.27 -9.62 8.72
N TYR A 54 -10.34 -10.56 8.57
CA TYR A 54 -10.22 -11.77 9.39
C TYR A 54 -9.00 -11.61 10.31
N PRO A 55 -9.09 -11.93 11.61
CA PRO A 55 -7.99 -11.79 12.54
C PRO A 55 -6.80 -12.67 12.18
N ILE A 56 -5.67 -12.07 11.91
CA ILE A 56 -4.42 -12.78 11.60
C ILE A 56 -3.20 -11.99 12.10
N THR A 57 -2.30 -12.67 12.82
CA THR A 57 -1.03 -12.11 13.26
C THR A 57 -0.06 -11.97 12.07
N PRO A 58 0.66 -10.83 11.90
CA PRO A 58 0.85 -9.71 12.84
C PRO A 58 0.06 -8.43 12.50
N SER A 59 -1.13 -8.54 11.91
CA SER A 59 -1.98 -7.39 11.53
C SER A 59 -3.15 -7.14 12.48
N SER A 60 -3.27 -7.89 13.57
CA SER A 60 -4.46 -7.90 14.45
C SER A 60 -4.78 -6.53 15.05
N GLU A 61 -3.78 -5.76 15.44
CA GLU A 61 -3.96 -4.46 16.09
C GLU A 61 -4.61 -3.44 15.16
N ILE A 62 -4.47 -3.59 13.83
CA ILE A 62 -5.19 -2.76 12.86
C ILE A 62 -6.70 -3.03 12.98
N ALA A 63 -7.10 -4.30 13.00
CA ALA A 63 -8.50 -4.70 13.15
C ALA A 63 -9.08 -4.26 14.51
N GLU A 64 -8.31 -4.42 15.59
CA GLU A 64 -8.70 -4.00 16.94
C GLU A 64 -8.96 -2.48 17.00
N LEU A 65 -8.06 -1.69 16.41
CA LEU A 65 -8.22 -0.24 16.34
C LEU A 65 -9.45 0.16 15.51
N CYS A 66 -9.64 -0.51 14.38
CA CYS A 66 -10.82 -0.29 13.54
C CYS A 66 -12.12 -0.64 14.27
N ALA A 67 -12.16 -1.74 15.01
CA ALA A 67 -13.33 -2.13 15.79
C ALA A 67 -13.68 -1.12 16.87
N ARG A 68 -12.64 -0.54 17.50
CA ARG A 68 -12.80 0.44 18.57
C ARG A 68 -13.24 1.82 18.05
N ASP A 69 -12.62 2.31 16.98
CA ASP A 69 -12.66 3.73 16.63
C ASP A 69 -13.54 4.04 15.41
N LEU A 70 -13.66 3.15 14.41
CA LEU A 70 -14.47 3.39 13.20
C LEU A 70 -15.94 3.73 13.51
N PRO A 71 -16.64 3.03 14.45
CA PRO A 71 -18.03 3.39 14.76
C PRO A 71 -18.16 4.83 15.27
N GLY A 72 -17.21 5.30 16.07
CA GLY A 72 -17.17 6.69 16.56
C GLY A 72 -16.91 7.73 15.46
N LEU A 73 -16.33 7.33 14.34
CA LEU A 73 -16.08 8.15 13.16
C LEU A 73 -17.20 8.06 12.11
N GLY A 74 -18.32 7.37 12.43
CA GLY A 74 -19.40 7.12 11.49
C GLY A 74 -19.07 6.05 10.45
N GLY A 75 -18.07 5.24 10.71
CA GLY A 75 -17.64 4.14 9.84
C GLY A 75 -18.18 2.78 10.28
N VAL A 76 -17.83 1.76 9.51
CA VAL A 76 -18.26 0.37 9.72
C VAL A 76 -17.03 -0.52 9.88
N TYR A 77 -17.02 -1.35 10.91
CA TYR A 77 -16.11 -2.46 11.10
C TYR A 77 -16.87 -3.77 10.93
N MET A 78 -16.30 -4.70 10.15
CA MET A 78 -16.84 -6.05 9.97
C MET A 78 -15.75 -7.10 10.17
N GLN A 79 -15.96 -8.00 11.11
CA GLN A 79 -15.17 -9.23 11.16
C GLN A 79 -15.80 -10.24 10.20
N MET A 80 -14.98 -10.71 9.27
CA MET A 80 -15.39 -11.69 8.27
C MET A 80 -14.95 -13.10 8.68
N GLU A 81 -15.47 -14.11 8.01
CA GLU A 81 -15.12 -15.52 8.24
C GLU A 81 -13.78 -15.93 7.62
N ASP A 82 -13.33 -15.20 6.58
CA ASP A 82 -12.05 -15.39 5.89
C ASP A 82 -11.64 -14.14 5.09
N GLU A 83 -10.49 -14.20 4.45
CA GLU A 83 -9.93 -13.12 3.66
C GLU A 83 -10.59 -12.96 2.29
N ILE A 84 -11.22 -14.03 1.74
CA ILE A 84 -11.97 -13.97 0.49
C ILE A 84 -13.20 -13.10 0.70
N ALA A 85 -13.96 -13.37 1.78
CA ALA A 85 -15.11 -12.56 2.15
C ALA A 85 -14.74 -11.12 2.50
N SER A 86 -13.57 -10.92 3.16
CA SER A 86 -13.05 -9.59 3.49
C SER A 86 -12.82 -8.73 2.23
N MET A 87 -12.19 -9.32 1.20
CA MET A 87 -11.97 -8.63 -0.07
C MET A 87 -13.29 -8.31 -0.78
N GLY A 88 -14.23 -9.24 -0.83
CA GLY A 88 -15.56 -9.00 -1.40
C GLY A 88 -16.29 -7.83 -0.71
N ALA A 89 -16.21 -7.77 0.61
CA ALA A 89 -16.84 -6.72 1.41
C ALA A 89 -16.23 -5.33 1.14
N ILE A 90 -14.89 -5.20 1.09
CA ILE A 90 -14.25 -3.90 0.83
C ILE A 90 -14.47 -3.43 -0.62
N ILE A 91 -14.52 -4.36 -1.60
CA ILE A 91 -14.87 -4.04 -3.00
C ILE A 91 -16.29 -3.48 -3.05
N GLY A 92 -17.26 -4.16 -2.42
CA GLY A 92 -18.66 -3.70 -2.37
C GLY A 92 -18.79 -2.34 -1.68
N ALA A 93 -18.11 -2.14 -0.55
CA ALA A 93 -18.12 -0.87 0.18
C ALA A 93 -17.50 0.27 -0.62
N SER A 94 -16.43 0.00 -1.36
CA SER A 94 -15.82 0.99 -2.26
C SER A 94 -16.77 1.40 -3.38
N LEU A 95 -17.46 0.46 -3.98
CA LEU A 95 -18.49 0.73 -5.01
C LEU A 95 -19.69 1.50 -4.44
N ALA A 96 -20.01 1.34 -3.17
CA ALA A 96 -20.99 2.16 -2.46
C ALA A 96 -20.45 3.54 -2.05
N GLY A 97 -19.21 3.89 -2.40
CA GLY A 97 -18.63 5.22 -2.21
C GLY A 97 -17.74 5.40 -0.98
N ALA A 98 -17.55 4.36 -0.18
CA ALA A 98 -16.65 4.42 0.97
C ALA A 98 -15.18 4.26 0.55
N LYS A 99 -14.26 4.92 1.25
CA LYS A 99 -12.86 4.48 1.28
C LYS A 99 -12.78 3.25 2.17
N ALA A 100 -12.40 2.11 1.58
CA ALA A 100 -12.46 0.80 2.23
C ALA A 100 -11.09 0.12 2.22
N PHE A 101 -10.80 -0.63 3.29
CA PHE A 101 -9.56 -1.39 3.40
C PHE A 101 -9.72 -2.66 4.22
N THR A 102 -8.72 -3.53 4.08
CA THR A 102 -8.54 -4.74 4.87
C THR A 102 -7.10 -4.87 5.34
N ALA A 103 -6.85 -5.70 6.34
CA ALA A 103 -5.52 -6.04 6.80
C ALA A 103 -5.38 -7.55 6.98
N THR A 104 -4.24 -8.08 6.54
CA THR A 104 -3.93 -9.50 6.54
C THR A 104 -2.44 -9.75 6.63
N SER A 105 -2.02 -11.00 6.49
CA SER A 105 -0.63 -11.46 6.43
C SER A 105 -0.55 -12.75 5.62
N GLY A 106 0.58 -13.00 4.98
CA GLY A 106 1.00 -14.24 4.34
C GLY A 106 -0.12 -15.12 3.75
N PRO A 107 -0.61 -16.16 4.48
CA PRO A 107 -1.62 -17.05 3.94
C PRO A 107 -2.95 -16.38 3.61
N GLY A 108 -3.36 -15.37 4.39
CA GLY A 108 -4.56 -14.59 4.08
C GLY A 108 -4.39 -13.74 2.84
N PHE A 109 -3.20 -13.17 2.63
CA PHE A 109 -2.90 -12.46 1.39
C PHE A 109 -2.94 -13.39 0.16
N SER A 110 -2.58 -14.66 0.32
CA SER A 110 -2.74 -15.68 -0.74
C SER A 110 -4.22 -15.91 -1.11
N LEU A 111 -5.12 -15.93 -0.12
CA LEU A 111 -6.56 -16.09 -0.36
C LEU A 111 -7.19 -14.86 -1.04
N MET A 112 -6.61 -13.67 -0.87
CA MET A 112 -7.10 -12.42 -1.47
C MET A 112 -6.79 -12.28 -2.96
N GLN A 113 -5.91 -13.10 -3.54
CA GLN A 113 -5.34 -12.83 -4.87
C GLN A 113 -6.39 -12.79 -5.98
N GLU A 114 -7.38 -13.69 -5.98
CA GLU A 114 -8.45 -13.69 -6.98
C GLU A 114 -9.29 -12.40 -6.94
N ASN A 115 -9.79 -12.06 -5.76
CA ASN A 115 -10.59 -10.85 -5.58
C ASN A 115 -9.77 -9.56 -5.81
N LEU A 116 -8.48 -9.59 -5.57
CA LEU A 116 -7.58 -8.48 -5.91
C LEU A 116 -7.50 -8.31 -7.45
N GLY A 117 -7.49 -9.41 -8.21
CA GLY A 117 -7.62 -9.41 -9.66
C GLY A 117 -8.95 -8.80 -10.13
N VAL A 118 -10.06 -9.15 -9.47
CA VAL A 118 -11.38 -8.54 -9.73
C VAL A 118 -11.36 -7.04 -9.47
N ALA A 119 -10.72 -6.60 -8.39
CA ALA A 119 -10.60 -5.15 -8.09
C ALA A 119 -9.74 -4.42 -9.13
N ILE A 120 -8.71 -5.05 -9.69
CA ILE A 120 -7.88 -4.46 -10.75
C ILE A 120 -8.69 -4.28 -12.04
N ILE A 121 -9.31 -5.34 -12.55
CA ILE A 121 -10.06 -5.25 -13.80
C ILE A 121 -11.32 -4.41 -13.68
N GLY A 122 -11.96 -4.42 -12.50
CA GLY A 122 -13.11 -3.57 -12.16
C GLY A 122 -12.74 -2.13 -11.82
N GLU A 123 -11.45 -1.80 -11.78
CA GLU A 123 -10.92 -0.48 -11.40
C GLU A 123 -11.52 0.04 -10.08
N VAL A 124 -11.54 -0.83 -9.06
CA VAL A 124 -12.12 -0.52 -7.75
C VAL A 124 -11.04 -0.07 -6.79
N PRO A 125 -11.06 1.18 -6.32
CA PRO A 125 -10.08 1.69 -5.37
C PRO A 125 -10.29 1.09 -3.98
N VAL A 126 -9.34 0.31 -3.51
CA VAL A 126 -9.27 -0.27 -2.16
C VAL A 126 -7.82 -0.32 -1.69
N VAL A 127 -7.60 -0.41 -0.38
CA VAL A 127 -6.26 -0.63 0.18
C VAL A 127 -6.23 -1.98 0.89
N VAL A 128 -5.20 -2.77 0.57
CA VAL A 128 -4.95 -4.07 1.19
C VAL A 128 -3.65 -4.01 1.98
N VAL A 129 -3.72 -4.08 3.29
CA VAL A 129 -2.54 -4.13 4.14
C VAL A 129 -2.08 -5.58 4.26
N ASN A 130 -0.84 -5.86 3.81
CA ASN A 130 -0.17 -7.15 4.01
C ASN A 130 1.01 -6.97 4.97
N VAL A 131 0.84 -7.29 6.23
CA VAL A 131 1.95 -7.28 7.21
C VAL A 131 2.77 -8.54 7.01
N GLN A 132 3.97 -8.38 6.43
CA GLN A 132 4.82 -9.50 6.01
C GLN A 132 5.41 -10.25 7.20
N ARG A 133 5.34 -11.59 7.15
CA ARG A 133 5.89 -12.50 8.15
C ARG A 133 6.60 -13.68 7.49
N VAL A 134 7.32 -14.48 8.28
CA VAL A 134 7.99 -15.68 7.76
C VAL A 134 6.98 -16.69 7.24
N GLY A 135 7.10 -17.04 5.96
CA GLY A 135 6.44 -18.16 5.29
C GLY A 135 7.43 -19.32 5.04
N PRO A 136 7.05 -20.31 4.22
CA PRO A 136 5.76 -20.47 3.52
C PRO A 136 4.60 -20.89 4.44
N SER A 137 3.36 -20.73 3.92
CA SER A 137 2.12 -21.06 4.63
C SER A 137 2.02 -20.32 5.98
N THR A 138 1.58 -21.00 7.05
CA THR A 138 1.51 -20.40 8.40
C THR A 138 2.87 -19.89 8.88
N GLY A 139 3.95 -20.58 8.54
CA GLY A 139 5.32 -20.18 8.84
C GLY A 139 5.57 -19.86 10.31
N LEU A 140 6.13 -18.68 10.56
CA LEU A 140 6.37 -18.13 11.92
C LEU A 140 5.60 -16.81 12.06
N ALA A 141 4.42 -16.87 12.64
CA ALA A 141 3.46 -15.77 12.68
C ALA A 141 3.97 -14.47 13.33
N THR A 142 4.98 -14.57 14.22
CA THR A 142 5.55 -13.44 14.97
C THR A 142 7.01 -13.17 14.60
N LYS A 143 7.42 -13.56 13.39
CA LYS A 143 8.81 -13.38 12.94
C LYS A 143 8.84 -12.61 11.61
N PRO A 144 9.79 -11.65 11.50
CA PRO A 144 9.87 -10.78 10.32
C PRO A 144 10.38 -11.50 9.08
N ALA A 145 9.82 -11.11 7.94
CA ALA A 145 10.33 -11.46 6.62
C ALA A 145 9.96 -10.36 5.62
N GLN A 146 10.59 -10.41 4.44
CA GLN A 146 10.29 -9.60 3.25
C GLN A 146 10.24 -10.54 2.04
N ALA A 147 9.47 -11.62 2.16
CA ALA A 147 9.45 -12.70 1.17
C ALA A 147 8.22 -12.65 0.26
N ASP A 148 7.31 -11.68 0.47
CA ASP A 148 6.08 -11.54 -0.29
C ASP A 148 6.19 -10.55 -1.45
N LEU A 149 7.37 -9.95 -1.71
CA LEU A 149 7.55 -8.89 -2.71
C LEU A 149 7.10 -9.35 -4.10
N MET A 150 7.51 -10.55 -4.52
CA MET A 150 7.11 -11.11 -5.82
C MET A 150 5.66 -11.56 -5.83
N GLN A 151 5.11 -12.04 -4.70
CA GLN A 151 3.69 -12.38 -4.61
C GLN A 151 2.82 -11.13 -4.78
N MET A 152 3.22 -9.99 -4.21
CA MET A 152 2.50 -8.74 -4.40
C MET A 152 2.41 -8.34 -5.87
N ARG A 153 3.45 -8.60 -6.65
CA ARG A 153 3.46 -8.32 -8.08
C ARG A 153 2.78 -9.40 -8.92
N TRP A 154 3.14 -10.66 -8.72
CA TRP A 154 2.83 -11.78 -9.61
C TRP A 154 1.87 -12.83 -9.01
N GLY A 155 1.32 -12.58 -7.83
CA GLY A 155 0.44 -13.54 -7.14
C GLY A 155 -0.88 -13.83 -7.85
N ARG A 156 -1.27 -13.03 -8.80
CA ARG A 156 -2.47 -13.17 -9.64
C ARG A 156 -2.09 -13.58 -11.05
N HIS A 157 -3.04 -14.15 -11.77
CA HIS A 157 -2.88 -14.48 -13.19
C HIS A 157 -3.16 -13.26 -14.10
N GLY A 158 -2.72 -13.36 -15.35
CA GLY A 158 -2.94 -12.35 -16.41
C GLY A 158 -2.01 -11.15 -16.34
N ASP A 159 -2.13 -10.29 -17.36
CA ASP A 159 -1.37 -9.04 -17.45
C ASP A 159 -2.02 -7.96 -16.60
N GLN A 160 -1.29 -7.49 -15.59
CA GLN A 160 -1.79 -6.52 -14.64
C GLN A 160 -0.66 -5.68 -14.03
N ILE A 161 -0.98 -4.46 -13.63
CA ILE A 161 -0.11 -3.60 -12.87
C ILE A 161 -0.64 -3.47 -11.45
N VAL A 162 0.25 -3.29 -10.48
CA VAL A 162 -0.08 -3.08 -9.08
C VAL A 162 0.74 -1.93 -8.52
N VAL A 163 0.21 -1.28 -7.49
CA VAL A 163 0.96 -0.33 -6.67
C VAL A 163 1.16 -0.94 -5.29
N THR A 164 2.42 -0.94 -4.83
CA THR A 164 2.80 -1.46 -3.52
C THR A 164 3.68 -0.46 -2.79
N LEU A 165 3.24 -0.03 -1.61
CA LEU A 165 3.98 0.87 -0.73
C LEU A 165 4.49 0.12 0.51
N MET A 166 5.72 0.43 0.94
CA MET A 166 6.37 -0.24 2.06
C MET A 166 7.03 0.76 3.01
N PRO A 167 6.47 0.98 4.22
CA PRO A 167 7.04 1.89 5.22
C PRO A 167 8.25 1.28 5.94
N ALA A 168 9.18 2.13 6.41
CA ALA A 168 10.33 1.76 7.22
C ALA A 168 10.27 2.27 8.67
N THR A 169 9.33 3.17 8.97
CA THR A 169 9.14 3.78 10.30
C THR A 169 7.67 3.86 10.65
N VAL A 170 7.38 4.07 11.93
CA VAL A 170 5.99 4.27 12.41
C VAL A 170 5.35 5.53 11.80
N GLN A 171 6.13 6.60 11.65
CA GLN A 171 5.67 7.81 10.99
C GLN A 171 5.30 7.54 9.52
N GLU A 172 6.11 6.76 8.80
CA GLU A 172 5.82 6.35 7.43
C GLU A 172 4.62 5.40 7.33
N CYS A 173 4.33 4.59 8.36
CA CYS A 173 3.11 3.79 8.40
C CYS A 173 1.86 4.66 8.28
N PHE A 174 1.84 5.82 8.90
CA PHE A 174 0.75 6.79 8.79
C PHE A 174 0.76 7.51 7.43
N GLU A 175 1.88 8.14 7.09
CA GLU A 175 1.98 9.02 5.91
C GLU A 175 1.75 8.25 4.60
N LEU A 176 2.40 7.08 4.45
CA LEU A 176 2.24 6.25 3.27
C LEU A 176 0.89 5.54 3.21
N MET A 177 0.21 5.34 4.34
CA MET A 177 -1.17 4.83 4.32
C MET A 177 -2.14 5.90 3.80
N VAL A 178 -1.94 7.17 4.12
CA VAL A 178 -2.69 8.28 3.49
C VAL A 178 -2.42 8.29 1.99
N GLU A 179 -1.17 8.14 1.59
CA GLU A 179 -0.79 8.11 0.17
C GLU A 179 -1.34 6.88 -0.57
N ALA A 180 -1.42 5.72 0.08
CA ALA A 180 -2.03 4.52 -0.48
C ALA A 180 -3.49 4.78 -0.89
N PHE A 181 -4.26 5.47 -0.05
CA PHE A 181 -5.62 5.88 -0.40
C PHE A 181 -5.65 6.93 -1.50
N ASN A 182 -4.73 7.90 -1.47
CA ASN A 182 -4.64 8.92 -2.53
C ASN A 182 -4.41 8.29 -3.90
N ILE A 183 -3.46 7.36 -3.99
CA ILE A 183 -3.17 6.61 -5.23
C ILE A 183 -4.38 5.77 -5.63
N ALA A 184 -4.97 5.01 -4.69
CA ALA A 184 -6.12 4.16 -4.99
C ALA A 184 -7.29 4.97 -5.57
N GLU A 185 -7.64 6.09 -4.94
CA GLU A 185 -8.75 6.95 -5.36
C GLU A 185 -8.45 7.69 -6.68
N THR A 186 -7.20 8.19 -6.84
CA THR A 186 -6.83 8.94 -8.05
C THR A 186 -6.80 8.05 -9.29
N TYR A 187 -6.21 6.86 -9.16
CA TYR A 187 -5.95 5.99 -10.31
C TYR A 187 -6.93 4.81 -10.42
N ARG A 188 -7.92 4.72 -9.53
CA ARG A 188 -8.90 3.64 -9.50
C ARG A 188 -8.21 2.28 -9.59
N ILE A 189 -7.33 2.01 -8.63
CA ILE A 189 -6.55 0.77 -8.53
C ILE A 189 -6.52 0.30 -7.08
N PRO A 190 -6.53 -1.02 -6.82
CA PRO A 190 -6.17 -1.49 -5.48
C PRO A 190 -4.70 -1.21 -5.18
N VAL A 191 -4.41 -0.71 -3.98
CA VAL A 191 -3.05 -0.48 -3.50
C VAL A 191 -2.73 -1.47 -2.39
N ILE A 192 -1.56 -2.11 -2.49
CA ILE A 192 -1.02 -2.99 -1.45
C ILE A 192 -0.14 -2.14 -0.54
N PHE A 193 -0.43 -2.15 0.74
CA PHE A 193 0.39 -1.52 1.77
C PHE A 193 1.10 -2.63 2.57
N ALA A 194 2.43 -2.65 2.55
CA ALA A 194 3.20 -3.83 2.87
C ALA A 194 4.26 -3.63 3.97
N PRO A 195 3.89 -3.23 5.21
CA PRO A 195 4.86 -3.22 6.30
C PRO A 195 5.39 -4.63 6.58
N ASP A 196 6.64 -4.73 7.00
CA ASP A 196 7.12 -5.97 7.62
C ASP A 196 6.74 -6.03 9.10
N GLU A 197 6.80 -7.21 9.70
CA GLU A 197 6.42 -7.45 11.11
C GLU A 197 7.15 -6.52 12.09
N ILE A 198 8.44 -6.20 11.81
CA ILE A 198 9.21 -5.29 12.66
C ILE A 198 8.59 -3.89 12.65
N THR A 199 8.40 -3.33 11.46
CA THR A 199 7.82 -1.98 11.31
C THR A 199 6.42 -1.94 11.89
N ALA A 200 5.62 -3.00 11.71
CA ALA A 200 4.25 -3.11 12.22
C ALA A 200 4.18 -3.10 13.75
N HIS A 201 5.09 -3.81 14.42
CA HIS A 201 5.07 -3.95 15.89
C HIS A 201 6.01 -2.97 16.62
N LEU A 202 6.91 -2.29 15.91
CA LEU A 202 7.80 -1.31 16.50
C LEU A 202 6.99 -0.15 17.08
N ARG A 203 7.39 0.30 18.28
CA ARG A 203 6.85 1.52 18.89
C ARG A 203 7.87 2.64 18.77
N GLU A 204 7.45 3.74 18.18
CA GLU A 204 8.29 4.93 18.01
C GLU A 204 7.55 6.19 18.43
N THR A 205 8.32 7.26 18.62
CA THR A 205 7.73 8.59 18.73
C THR A 205 7.02 8.94 17.43
N PHE A 206 5.74 9.19 17.54
CA PHE A 206 4.86 9.57 16.45
C PHE A 206 4.36 11.00 16.68
N VAL A 207 4.35 11.78 15.62
CA VAL A 207 3.75 13.13 15.59
C VAL A 207 2.59 13.07 14.63
N GLU A 208 1.37 13.13 15.16
CA GLU A 208 0.19 13.15 14.32
C GLU A 208 0.16 14.44 13.50
N PRO A 209 0.09 14.35 12.15
CA PRO A 209 -0.01 15.52 11.30
C PRO A 209 -1.29 16.31 11.59
N GLU A 210 -1.20 17.63 11.53
CA GLU A 210 -2.36 18.51 11.67
C GLU A 210 -3.47 18.13 10.69
N PRO A 211 -4.73 18.17 11.07
CA PRO A 211 -5.83 17.96 10.15
C PRO A 211 -5.72 18.86 8.91
N GLY A 212 -5.69 18.25 7.73
CA GLY A 212 -5.55 18.95 6.45
C GLY A 212 -4.12 19.32 6.03
N SER A 213 -3.08 18.98 6.83
CA SER A 213 -1.69 19.22 6.45
C SER A 213 -1.17 18.23 5.41
N LEU A 214 -1.70 17.00 5.39
CA LEU A 214 -1.46 16.05 4.31
C LEU A 214 -2.62 16.10 3.30
N PRO A 215 -2.33 16.05 2.00
CA PRO A 215 -3.37 16.02 0.99
C PRO A 215 -4.20 14.74 1.11
N VAL A 216 -5.53 14.87 1.02
CA VAL A 216 -6.47 13.74 0.97
C VAL A 216 -7.26 13.86 -0.33
N ARG A 217 -7.08 12.88 -1.22
CA ARG A 217 -7.73 12.83 -2.52
C ARG A 217 -8.96 11.91 -2.47
N PHE A 218 -9.96 12.25 -3.27
CA PHE A 218 -11.17 11.45 -3.47
C PHE A 218 -11.33 11.19 -4.97
N ARG A 219 -11.89 10.03 -5.31
CA ARG A 219 -12.16 9.67 -6.70
C ARG A 219 -13.06 10.72 -7.38
N PRO A 220 -12.75 11.10 -8.62
CA PRO A 220 -13.63 11.96 -9.39
C PRO A 220 -15.00 11.32 -9.56
N LYS A 221 -16.06 12.10 -9.32
CA LYS A 221 -17.45 11.68 -9.61
C LYS A 221 -17.83 12.07 -11.02
N PRO A 222 -18.70 11.29 -11.71
CA PRO A 222 -19.18 11.66 -13.04
C PRO A 222 -19.98 12.96 -12.97
N SER A 223 -19.79 13.82 -13.98
CA SER A 223 -20.51 15.08 -14.16
C SER A 223 -21.51 15.05 -15.34
N VAL A 224 -21.56 13.93 -16.08
CA VAL A 224 -22.47 13.70 -17.19
C VAL A 224 -23.81 13.16 -16.71
N PRO A 225 -24.92 13.32 -17.50
CA PRO A 225 -26.18 12.66 -17.20
C PRO A 225 -26.02 11.13 -17.13
N PRO A 226 -26.87 10.42 -16.34
CA PRO A 226 -26.76 8.97 -16.18
C PRO A 226 -26.75 8.16 -17.47
N GLU A 227 -27.44 8.65 -18.51
CA GLU A 227 -27.54 8.00 -19.82
C GLU A 227 -26.24 8.06 -20.64
N GLN A 228 -25.33 8.99 -20.27
CA GLN A 228 -24.07 9.23 -20.96
C GLN A 228 -22.88 8.71 -20.13
N TYR A 229 -23.15 8.05 -19.00
CA TYR A 229 -22.10 7.59 -18.12
C TYR A 229 -21.42 6.34 -18.65
N GLU A 230 -20.11 6.44 -18.88
CA GLU A 230 -19.21 5.33 -19.19
C GLU A 230 -18.30 5.06 -17.98
N PRO A 231 -18.51 3.97 -17.25
CA PRO A 231 -17.77 3.69 -16.02
C PRO A 231 -16.29 3.33 -16.23
N PHE A 232 -15.89 2.98 -17.47
CA PHE A 232 -14.55 2.54 -17.80
C PHE A 232 -13.95 3.32 -18.95
N GLY A 233 -12.81 3.96 -18.74
CA GLY A 233 -12.04 4.58 -19.80
C GLY A 233 -11.18 3.58 -20.56
N PHE A 234 -10.94 3.84 -21.85
CA PHE A 234 -10.10 3.01 -22.70
C PHE A 234 -8.95 3.77 -23.34
N ASP A 235 -9.00 5.10 -23.28
CA ASP A 235 -7.94 5.88 -23.86
C ASP A 235 -6.69 5.79 -22.98
N ARG A 236 -5.55 5.88 -23.62
CA ARG A 236 -4.26 5.74 -22.94
C ARG A 236 -4.14 6.77 -21.83
N GLY A 237 -3.70 6.32 -20.62
CA GLY A 237 -3.59 7.15 -19.43
C GLY A 237 -4.93 7.60 -18.81
N GLU A 238 -6.07 7.27 -19.43
CA GLU A 238 -7.38 7.69 -18.94
C GLU A 238 -7.75 7.02 -17.61
N VAL A 239 -8.26 7.82 -16.69
CA VAL A 239 -8.92 7.37 -15.46
C VAL A 239 -10.34 7.90 -15.45
N ALA A 240 -11.30 7.05 -15.81
CA ALA A 240 -12.71 7.44 -15.86
C ALA A 240 -13.24 7.77 -14.45
N PRO A 241 -14.15 8.76 -14.29
CA PRO A 241 -14.79 9.03 -13.02
C PRO A 241 -15.61 7.82 -12.55
N LEU A 242 -15.71 7.60 -11.23
CA LEU A 242 -16.45 6.49 -10.66
C LEU A 242 -17.64 6.96 -9.84
N ALA A 243 -18.83 6.62 -10.30
CA ALA A 243 -20.07 6.79 -9.53
C ALA A 243 -20.09 5.85 -8.32
N SER A 244 -20.94 6.14 -7.33
CA SER A 244 -21.25 5.18 -6.27
C SER A 244 -22.63 4.58 -6.48
N TYR A 245 -22.82 3.36 -6.01
CA TYR A 245 -24.17 2.78 -5.94
C TYR A 245 -25.05 3.67 -5.06
N GLY A 246 -26.18 4.11 -5.64
CA GLY A 246 -27.09 5.06 -5.02
C GLY A 246 -26.97 6.51 -5.52
N ASP A 247 -25.93 6.89 -6.26
CA ASP A 247 -25.76 8.23 -6.85
C ASP A 247 -26.68 8.50 -8.05
N GLY A 248 -27.59 7.57 -8.40
CA GLY A 248 -28.51 7.70 -9.54
C GLY A 248 -27.97 7.13 -10.85
N TYR A 249 -26.72 6.72 -10.90
CA TYR A 249 -26.10 6.05 -12.05
C TYR A 249 -26.34 4.54 -12.00
N ARG A 250 -26.62 3.96 -13.17
CA ARG A 250 -26.72 2.50 -13.32
C ARG A 250 -25.47 1.98 -14.00
N PHE A 251 -24.67 1.23 -13.26
CA PHE A 251 -23.47 0.56 -13.76
C PHE A 251 -23.23 -0.72 -12.98
N HIS A 252 -22.35 -1.56 -13.48
CA HIS A 252 -21.87 -2.75 -12.81
C HIS A 252 -20.36 -2.88 -13.06
N ILE A 253 -19.70 -3.67 -12.23
CA ILE A 253 -18.35 -4.14 -12.51
C ILE A 253 -18.41 -5.57 -13.03
N SER A 254 -17.42 -5.96 -13.81
CA SER A 254 -17.27 -7.32 -14.30
C SER A 254 -15.85 -7.82 -14.04
N SER A 255 -15.72 -9.10 -13.71
CA SER A 255 -14.44 -9.81 -13.68
C SER A 255 -14.00 -10.27 -15.07
N SER A 256 -14.87 -10.13 -16.09
CA SER A 256 -14.56 -10.44 -17.49
C SER A 256 -13.97 -9.23 -18.19
N MET A 257 -13.28 -9.46 -19.32
CA MET A 257 -13.00 -8.39 -20.27
C MET A 257 -14.31 -7.71 -20.71
N HIS A 258 -14.34 -6.40 -20.63
CA HIS A 258 -15.58 -5.62 -20.83
C HIS A 258 -15.32 -4.34 -21.65
N ASP A 259 -16.38 -3.81 -22.20
CA ASP A 259 -16.41 -2.54 -22.92
C ASP A 259 -16.45 -1.32 -21.95
N ARG A 260 -16.57 -0.12 -22.50
CA ARG A 260 -16.65 1.13 -21.73
C ARG A 260 -17.85 1.20 -20.77
N HIS A 261 -18.90 0.44 -21.06
CA HIS A 261 -20.10 0.35 -20.24
C HIS A 261 -20.07 -0.77 -19.19
N GLY A 262 -19.01 -1.61 -19.20
CA GLY A 262 -18.86 -2.76 -18.31
C GLY A 262 -19.49 -4.04 -18.86
N ASN A 263 -20.03 -4.05 -20.09
CA ASN A 263 -20.57 -5.26 -20.68
C ASN A 263 -19.46 -6.18 -21.17
N THR A 264 -19.61 -7.48 -20.96
CA THR A 264 -18.62 -8.47 -21.42
C THR A 264 -18.37 -8.31 -22.93
N CYS A 265 -17.09 -8.15 -23.28
CA CYS A 265 -16.66 -7.99 -24.67
C CYS A 265 -15.39 -8.83 -24.92
N GLY A 266 -15.53 -9.89 -25.71
CA GLY A 266 -14.47 -10.85 -26.01
C GLY A 266 -13.69 -10.54 -27.31
N SER A 267 -13.84 -9.35 -27.93
CA SER A 267 -13.07 -9.03 -29.12
C SER A 267 -11.59 -8.85 -28.79
N PRO A 268 -10.66 -9.29 -29.65
CA PRO A 268 -9.23 -9.09 -29.44
C PRO A 268 -8.82 -7.63 -29.29
N ASP A 269 -9.41 -6.73 -30.06
CA ASP A 269 -9.11 -5.30 -30.02
C ASP A 269 -9.54 -4.67 -28.69
N ASN A 270 -10.71 -5.05 -28.19
CA ASN A 270 -11.18 -4.61 -26.87
C ASN A 270 -10.27 -5.13 -25.75
N ALA A 271 -9.87 -6.39 -25.80
CA ALA A 271 -8.96 -6.97 -24.81
C ALA A 271 -7.62 -6.25 -24.79
N ALA A 272 -7.03 -6.00 -25.96
CA ALA A 272 -5.78 -5.26 -26.09
C ALA A 272 -5.89 -3.82 -25.58
N ALA A 273 -6.94 -3.10 -25.95
CA ALA A 273 -7.18 -1.73 -25.49
C ALA A 273 -7.36 -1.67 -23.97
N ARG A 274 -8.09 -2.62 -23.39
CA ARG A 274 -8.34 -2.67 -21.95
C ARG A 274 -7.07 -2.94 -21.14
N VAL A 275 -6.27 -3.93 -21.55
CA VAL A 275 -4.98 -4.22 -20.89
C VAL A 275 -4.04 -3.01 -21.00
N ALA A 276 -3.94 -2.41 -22.20
CA ALA A 276 -3.11 -1.23 -22.40
C ALA A 276 -3.54 -0.05 -21.51
N GLN A 277 -4.84 0.19 -21.36
CA GLN A 277 -5.35 1.26 -20.49
C GLN A 277 -5.07 0.98 -19.01
N LEU A 278 -5.27 -0.26 -18.52
CA LEU A 278 -4.96 -0.64 -17.13
C LEU A 278 -3.50 -0.39 -16.76
N HIS A 279 -2.58 -0.59 -17.72
CA HIS A 279 -1.16 -0.31 -17.53
C HIS A 279 -0.82 1.18 -17.66
N SER A 280 -1.25 1.82 -18.74
CA SER A 280 -0.85 3.19 -19.07
C SER A 280 -1.34 4.21 -18.03
N LYS A 281 -2.50 4.01 -17.40
CA LYS A 281 -2.99 4.90 -16.33
C LYS A 281 -2.08 4.95 -15.11
N ILE A 282 -1.18 3.98 -14.95
CA ILE A 282 -0.17 3.96 -13.88
C ILE A 282 1.20 4.35 -14.45
N GLU A 283 1.60 3.78 -15.60
CA GLU A 283 2.92 4.01 -16.19
C GLU A 283 3.15 5.47 -16.62
N GLU A 284 2.09 6.18 -16.99
CA GLU A 284 2.17 7.60 -17.35
C GLU A 284 2.16 8.55 -16.15
N HIS A 285 1.99 8.02 -14.92
CA HIS A 285 1.93 8.81 -13.68
C HIS A 285 2.93 8.35 -12.63
N LEU A 286 4.04 7.75 -13.05
CA LEU A 286 5.08 7.24 -12.14
C LEU A 286 5.64 8.34 -11.21
N ASP A 287 5.73 9.58 -11.67
CA ASP A 287 6.22 10.70 -10.87
C ASP A 287 5.33 11.00 -9.64
N ASP A 288 4.02 10.78 -9.76
CA ASP A 288 3.09 10.91 -8.61
C ASP A 288 3.09 9.66 -7.73
N ILE A 289 3.37 8.48 -8.28
CA ILE A 289 3.24 7.18 -7.61
C ILE A 289 4.53 6.72 -6.93
N ILE A 290 5.68 6.96 -7.57
CA ILE A 290 6.97 6.50 -7.04
C ILE A 290 7.42 7.37 -5.87
N LYS A 291 7.64 6.73 -4.73
CA LYS A 291 8.17 7.36 -3.52
C LYS A 291 9.47 6.66 -3.13
N THR A 292 10.53 7.44 -2.97
CA THR A 292 11.83 6.99 -2.51
C THR A 292 12.44 8.01 -1.56
N LYS A 293 13.41 7.59 -0.77
CA LYS A 293 14.27 8.51 0.02
C LYS A 293 15.74 8.17 -0.21
N THR A 294 16.54 9.19 -0.39
CA THR A 294 18.01 9.06 -0.55
C THR A 294 18.72 9.59 0.69
N PHE A 295 19.82 8.94 1.05
CA PHE A 295 20.69 9.36 2.13
C PHE A 295 22.14 9.21 1.65
N ASP A 296 22.87 10.31 1.57
CA ASP A 296 24.29 10.38 1.20
C ASP A 296 24.63 9.66 -0.13
N THR A 297 23.71 9.68 -1.11
CA THR A 297 23.89 8.97 -2.41
C THR A 297 24.77 9.72 -3.38
N GLU A 298 24.93 11.04 -3.21
CA GLU A 298 25.76 11.84 -4.10
C GLU A 298 27.25 11.51 -3.93
N GLY A 299 27.88 11.03 -4.99
CA GLY A 299 29.30 10.66 -4.98
C GLY A 299 29.61 9.41 -4.16
N CYS A 300 28.63 8.56 -3.80
CA CYS A 300 28.90 7.32 -3.09
C CYS A 300 29.62 6.30 -3.99
N ASP A 301 30.51 5.50 -3.36
CA ASP A 301 31.20 4.39 -4.02
C ASP A 301 30.38 3.08 -3.90
N THR A 302 29.62 2.98 -2.86
CA THR A 302 28.71 1.86 -2.61
C THR A 302 27.31 2.39 -2.33
N LEU A 303 26.31 1.89 -3.07
CA LEU A 303 24.92 2.16 -2.81
C LEU A 303 24.27 0.97 -2.08
N ILE A 304 23.55 1.24 -0.99
CA ILE A 304 22.68 0.23 -0.36
C ILE A 304 21.25 0.50 -0.80
N VAL A 305 20.59 -0.49 -1.38
CA VAL A 305 19.17 -0.42 -1.76
C VAL A 305 18.37 -1.26 -0.76
N ALA A 306 17.45 -0.63 -0.04
CA ALA A 306 16.69 -1.29 1.02
C ALA A 306 15.23 -0.81 1.06
N CYS A 307 14.36 -1.63 1.64
CA CYS A 307 12.97 -1.30 1.92
C CYS A 307 12.56 -1.76 3.32
N GLY A 308 11.45 -1.24 3.86
CA GLY A 308 10.93 -1.61 5.16
C GLY A 308 11.94 -1.40 6.31
N ALA A 309 11.82 -2.19 7.35
CA ALA A 309 12.66 -2.11 8.55
C ALA A 309 14.17 -2.23 8.27
N VAL A 310 14.55 -2.94 7.20
CA VAL A 310 15.96 -3.13 6.81
C VAL A 310 16.65 -1.81 6.45
N THR A 311 15.89 -0.82 5.98
CA THR A 311 16.40 0.54 5.70
C THR A 311 17.05 1.17 6.93
N ARG A 312 16.55 0.88 8.12
CA ARG A 312 17.10 1.41 9.38
C ARG A 312 18.50 0.84 9.64
N ALA A 313 18.67 -0.47 9.44
CA ALA A 313 19.97 -1.12 9.55
C ALA A 313 20.94 -0.63 8.47
N ALA A 314 20.47 -0.42 7.24
CA ALA A 314 21.25 0.10 6.13
C ALA A 314 21.79 1.51 6.44
N ARG A 315 20.95 2.42 6.90
CA ARG A 315 21.36 3.76 7.31
C ARG A 315 22.37 3.76 8.44
N ALA A 316 22.15 2.93 9.48
CA ALA A 316 23.07 2.82 10.59
C ALA A 316 24.41 2.19 10.17
N ALA A 317 24.43 1.28 9.20
CA ALA A 317 25.66 0.74 8.64
C ALA A 317 26.40 1.81 7.80
N ALA A 318 25.72 2.55 6.94
CA ALA A 318 26.31 3.61 6.15
C ALA A 318 26.99 4.66 7.04
N GLN A 319 26.34 5.10 8.13
CA GLN A 319 26.90 6.06 9.08
C GLN A 319 28.14 5.55 9.83
N ARG A 320 28.32 4.22 9.93
CA ARG A 320 29.45 3.56 10.63
C ARG A 320 30.53 3.04 9.69
N ALA A 321 30.34 3.21 8.38
CA ALA A 321 31.28 2.73 7.36
C ALA A 321 32.48 3.68 7.21
N GLU A 322 33.38 3.67 8.23
CA GLU A 322 34.56 4.54 8.26
C GLU A 322 35.42 4.43 7.00
N GLY A 323 35.83 5.56 6.46
CA GLY A 323 36.69 5.66 5.27
C GLY A 323 36.02 5.27 3.94
N ARG A 324 34.69 5.08 3.90
CA ARG A 324 33.93 4.69 2.71
C ARG A 324 32.77 5.66 2.48
N ARG A 325 32.46 5.95 1.23
CA ARG A 325 31.30 6.74 0.84
C ARG A 325 30.13 5.83 0.51
N VAL A 326 29.27 5.62 1.50
CA VAL A 326 28.15 4.68 1.41
C VAL A 326 26.83 5.47 1.37
N GLY A 327 26.13 5.41 0.25
CA GLY A 327 24.78 5.95 0.12
C GLY A 327 23.71 4.91 0.40
N VAL A 328 22.51 5.37 0.75
CA VAL A 328 21.34 4.50 0.94
C VAL A 328 20.17 5.02 0.10
N LEU A 329 19.58 4.17 -0.70
CA LEU A 329 18.28 4.38 -1.37
C LEU A 329 17.23 3.56 -0.66
N GLN A 330 16.27 4.23 -0.02
CA GLN A 330 15.07 3.61 0.52
C GLN A 330 13.99 3.57 -0.53
N LEU A 331 13.48 2.37 -0.81
CA LEU A 331 12.30 2.20 -1.66
C LEU A 331 11.05 2.22 -0.77
N GLN A 332 10.21 3.25 -0.92
CA GLN A 332 8.90 3.34 -0.29
C GLN A 332 7.82 2.81 -1.25
N THR A 333 7.98 3.00 -2.56
CA THR A 333 7.24 2.25 -3.59
C THR A 333 8.08 1.06 -4.02
N ILE A 334 7.51 -0.13 -3.97
CA ILE A 334 8.12 -1.38 -4.43
C ILE A 334 7.64 -1.72 -5.84
N TRP A 335 6.35 -1.53 -6.09
CA TRP A 335 5.74 -1.72 -7.39
C TRP A 335 4.85 -0.51 -7.74
N PRO A 336 4.92 0.03 -8.96
CA PRO A 336 5.93 -0.24 -10.00
C PRO A 336 7.35 -0.08 -9.49
N PHE A 337 8.31 -0.85 -10.02
CA PHE A 337 9.69 -0.77 -9.55
C PHE A 337 10.31 0.60 -9.88
N PRO A 338 10.96 1.29 -8.95
CA PRO A 338 11.43 2.67 -9.12
C PRO A 338 12.77 2.73 -9.88
N GLU A 339 12.78 2.29 -11.13
CA GLU A 339 13.98 2.13 -11.97
C GLU A 339 14.76 3.44 -12.12
N GLN A 340 14.08 4.55 -12.45
CA GLN A 340 14.74 5.83 -12.68
C GLN A 340 15.42 6.36 -11.41
N ALA A 341 14.75 6.28 -10.26
CA ALA A 341 15.33 6.71 -8.98
C ALA A 341 16.56 5.85 -8.60
N LEU A 342 16.51 4.56 -8.90
CA LEU A 342 17.63 3.65 -8.66
C LEU A 342 18.81 3.94 -9.59
N LEU A 343 18.57 4.16 -10.89
CA LEU A 343 19.62 4.52 -11.86
C LEU A 343 20.32 5.82 -11.45
N GLU A 344 19.56 6.81 -11.02
CA GLU A 344 20.10 8.10 -10.55
C GLU A 344 20.93 7.94 -9.27
N ALA A 345 20.39 7.26 -8.25
CA ALA A 345 21.09 7.03 -6.99
C ALA A 345 22.39 6.21 -7.16
N ALA A 346 22.40 5.28 -8.13
CA ALA A 346 23.54 4.41 -8.41
C ALA A 346 24.57 5.01 -9.38
N ARG A 347 24.37 6.24 -9.85
CA ARG A 347 25.19 6.83 -10.94
C ARG A 347 26.69 6.77 -10.67
N THR A 348 27.14 7.07 -9.46
CA THR A 348 28.55 7.08 -9.08
C THR A 348 28.99 5.79 -8.38
N ALA A 349 28.05 4.97 -7.92
CA ALA A 349 28.36 3.77 -7.18
C ALA A 349 29.06 2.72 -8.07
N GLU A 350 30.13 2.14 -7.55
CA GLU A 350 30.85 1.05 -8.20
C GLU A 350 30.19 -0.32 -7.96
N ARG A 351 29.45 -0.43 -6.84
CA ARG A 351 28.72 -1.65 -6.44
C ARG A 351 27.45 -1.32 -5.68
N ILE A 352 26.52 -2.27 -5.66
CA ILE A 352 25.23 -2.13 -4.98
C ILE A 352 25.06 -3.26 -3.96
N LEU A 353 24.76 -2.93 -2.70
CA LEU A 353 24.36 -3.90 -1.69
C LEU A 353 22.85 -3.91 -1.55
N VAL A 354 22.26 -5.11 -1.48
CA VAL A 354 20.82 -5.28 -1.28
C VAL A 354 20.60 -6.18 -0.07
N PRO A 355 20.41 -5.57 1.11
CA PRO A 355 20.01 -6.32 2.30
C PRO A 355 18.50 -6.57 2.29
N GLU A 356 18.08 -7.82 2.43
CA GLU A 356 16.66 -8.22 2.44
C GLU A 356 16.39 -9.48 3.27
N MET A 357 15.19 -9.54 3.87
CA MET A 357 14.80 -10.65 4.75
C MET A 357 14.05 -11.75 3.97
N ASN A 358 14.70 -12.31 2.95
CA ASN A 358 14.22 -13.49 2.20
C ASN A 358 15.41 -14.31 1.67
N TYR A 359 15.16 -15.56 1.26
CA TYR A 359 16.18 -16.45 0.70
C TYR A 359 16.52 -16.13 -0.75
N ALA A 360 15.51 -15.82 -1.54
CA ALA A 360 15.62 -15.76 -3.00
C ALA A 360 16.38 -14.52 -3.51
N GLY A 361 16.48 -13.44 -2.71
CA GLY A 361 17.02 -12.17 -3.19
C GLY A 361 16.04 -11.50 -4.14
N GLN A 362 14.78 -11.36 -3.71
CA GLN A 362 13.70 -10.88 -4.57
C GLN A 362 13.93 -9.46 -5.02
N LEU A 363 14.36 -8.58 -4.10
CA LEU A 363 14.72 -7.20 -4.42
C LEU A 363 16.03 -7.14 -5.20
N ALA A 364 17.04 -7.91 -4.79
CA ALA A 364 18.33 -7.97 -5.49
C ALA A 364 18.19 -8.42 -6.95
N GLY A 365 17.25 -9.32 -7.24
CA GLY A 365 16.92 -9.76 -8.58
C GLY A 365 16.41 -8.61 -9.47
N GLU A 366 15.55 -7.73 -8.95
CA GLU A 366 15.07 -6.57 -9.70
C GLU A 366 16.18 -5.53 -9.91
N VAL A 367 17.01 -5.28 -8.89
CA VAL A 367 18.19 -4.43 -9.02
C VAL A 367 19.15 -4.99 -10.10
N TYR A 368 19.40 -6.30 -10.10
CA TYR A 368 20.28 -6.95 -11.06
C TYR A 368 19.77 -6.84 -12.50
N LYS A 369 18.46 -6.84 -12.72
CA LYS A 369 17.89 -6.66 -14.07
C LYS A 369 18.27 -5.33 -14.71
N LEU A 370 18.47 -4.28 -13.91
CA LEU A 370 18.85 -2.95 -14.41
C LEU A 370 20.34 -2.82 -14.70
N PHE A 371 21.18 -3.42 -13.87
CA PHE A 371 22.62 -3.20 -13.94
C PHE A 371 23.38 -4.38 -14.58
N GLY A 372 22.80 -5.59 -14.56
CA GLY A 372 23.41 -6.79 -15.12
C GLY A 372 24.81 -7.02 -14.57
N PRO A 373 25.76 -7.38 -15.44
CA PRO A 373 27.17 -7.58 -15.06
C PRO A 373 27.98 -6.27 -14.90
N GLU A 374 27.40 -5.11 -15.28
CA GLU A 374 28.13 -3.84 -15.30
C GLU A 374 28.45 -3.34 -13.88
N LYS A 375 27.54 -3.57 -12.94
CA LYS A 375 27.75 -3.25 -11.52
C LYS A 375 27.49 -4.47 -10.65
N PRO A 376 28.44 -4.85 -9.78
CA PRO A 376 28.22 -5.94 -8.82
C PRO A 376 27.03 -5.67 -7.91
N VAL A 377 26.05 -6.57 -7.90
CA VAL A 377 24.91 -6.56 -6.97
C VAL A 377 25.16 -7.61 -5.89
N ILE A 378 25.45 -7.15 -4.69
CA ILE A 378 25.82 -7.99 -3.55
C ILE A 378 24.60 -8.20 -2.66
N ARG A 379 24.26 -9.46 -2.42
CA ARG A 379 23.10 -9.84 -1.59
C ARG A 379 23.52 -9.98 -0.13
N VAL A 380 22.73 -9.41 0.78
CA VAL A 380 22.87 -9.60 2.23
C VAL A 380 21.54 -10.16 2.74
N ASN A 381 21.38 -11.48 2.63
CA ASN A 381 20.12 -12.15 2.92
C ASN A 381 20.02 -12.71 4.32
N ARG A 382 18.83 -12.58 4.93
CA ARG A 382 18.46 -13.26 6.16
C ARG A 382 17.04 -13.82 6.03
N TYR A 383 16.87 -15.10 6.35
CA TYR A 383 15.61 -15.80 6.09
C TYR A 383 15.20 -16.76 7.21
N ASN A 384 15.74 -16.54 8.40
CA ASN A 384 15.52 -17.40 9.58
C ASN A 384 14.60 -16.77 10.63
N GLY A 385 13.89 -15.68 10.26
CA GLY A 385 13.03 -14.94 11.18
C GLY A 385 13.77 -14.03 12.16
N SER A 386 15.06 -13.78 11.91
CA SER A 386 15.85 -12.80 12.65
C SER A 386 16.05 -11.53 11.82
N VAL A 387 16.28 -10.41 12.49
CA VAL A 387 16.54 -9.11 11.85
C VAL A 387 17.91 -9.06 11.20
N ILE A 388 18.05 -8.30 10.12
CA ILE A 388 19.35 -7.88 9.58
C ILE A 388 19.85 -6.73 10.45
N THR A 389 21.08 -6.86 10.94
CA THR A 389 21.72 -5.86 11.78
C THR A 389 22.67 -4.97 10.97
N PRO A 390 23.04 -3.76 11.47
CA PRO A 390 24.09 -2.95 10.84
C PRO A 390 25.42 -3.70 10.70
N ALA A 391 25.76 -4.58 11.66
CA ALA A 391 26.98 -5.38 11.61
C ALA A 391 26.96 -6.42 10.45
N ASP A 392 25.78 -6.96 10.10
CA ASP A 392 25.66 -7.87 8.95
C ASP A 392 25.96 -7.15 7.64
N ILE A 393 25.47 -5.91 7.51
CA ILE A 393 25.70 -5.08 6.33
C ILE A 393 27.15 -4.60 6.27
N LEU A 394 27.73 -4.17 7.39
CA LEU A 394 29.14 -3.75 7.45
C LEU A 394 30.08 -4.85 6.99
N ARG A 395 29.88 -6.12 7.43
CA ARG A 395 30.68 -7.25 6.96
C ARG A 395 30.60 -7.47 5.44
N ALA A 396 29.53 -7.08 4.81
CA ALA A 396 29.38 -7.18 3.34
C ALA A 396 29.98 -5.98 2.60
N LEU A 397 30.32 -4.91 3.31
CA LEU A 397 31.08 -3.79 2.78
C LEU A 397 32.57 -4.09 2.68
N ASP A 398 33.09 -4.99 3.52
CA ASP A 398 34.47 -5.47 3.51
C ASP A 398 34.73 -6.37 2.30
#